data_7051fb7946299745fb10bcbafa3444ed
#
_entry.id   7051fb7946299745fb10bcbafa3444ed
#
_cell.length_a   1.000
_cell.length_b   1.000
_cell.length_c   1.000
_cell.angle_alpha   90.00
_cell.angle_beta   90.00
_cell.angle_gamma   90.00
#
_symmetry.space_group_name_H-M   'P 1'
#
loop_
_entity.id
_entity.type
_entity.pdbx_description
1 polymer ?
#
loop_
_entity_poly.entity_id
_entity_poly.type
_entity_poly.pdbx_seq_one_letter_code
_entity_poly.pdbx_strand_id
1 'polypeptide(L)'
;MNDNVTLRVNGREWNGWTSVRIGAGIERLARDFSVEITRQWPGDEGITTLQPRIKNGSKVEVLIGDELVITGWVEATPVRYDARSVSTGIAGRSLTADLIDCAAEPTQFNGRSLVQIAQALAAPFGIEVVNNGAPSGVIPDVQPDHGETVIEVINKILGQQQALAYDDPYGRLVIGGIGSTRAHTALVLGENILSCDTEKSIRERFSVYQVAGQRAGNDDDFGEATTTALRARTEDAFIARYRP
;
A
#
# COMPACT_ATOMS: atom_id res chain seq x y z
N MET A 1 -27.60 4.43 5.34
CA MET A 1 -26.33 3.76 5.72
C MET A 1 -25.86 4.41 7.01
N ASN A 2 -25.36 3.65 7.94
CA ASN A 2 -24.75 4.23 9.14
C ASN A 2 -23.29 4.51 8.79
N ASP A 3 -22.94 5.79 8.63
CA ASP A 3 -21.61 6.23 8.21
C ASP A 3 -20.69 6.53 9.39
N ASN A 4 -21.07 6.09 10.60
CA ASN A 4 -20.26 6.28 11.79
C ASN A 4 -18.97 5.48 11.70
N VAL A 5 -17.84 6.15 12.00
CA VAL A 5 -16.54 5.48 12.08
C VAL A 5 -16.30 5.00 13.50
N THR A 6 -15.97 3.72 13.62
CA THR A 6 -15.65 3.07 14.88
C THR A 6 -14.22 2.53 14.83
N LEU A 7 -13.44 2.80 15.86
CA LEU A 7 -12.17 2.11 16.11
C LEU A 7 -12.42 0.99 17.13
N ARG A 8 -12.01 -0.23 16.80
CA ARG A 8 -11.99 -1.35 17.74
C ARG A 8 -10.54 -1.62 18.15
N VAL A 9 -10.23 -1.34 19.41
CA VAL A 9 -8.89 -1.50 19.97
C VAL A 9 -8.97 -2.35 21.23
N ASN A 10 -8.21 -3.44 21.28
CA ASN A 10 -8.18 -4.38 22.42
C ASN A 10 -9.59 -4.86 22.82
N GLY A 11 -10.47 -5.13 21.84
CA GLY A 11 -11.83 -5.59 22.05
C GLY A 11 -12.82 -4.52 22.55
N ARG A 12 -12.41 -3.24 22.59
CA ARG A 12 -13.28 -2.11 22.93
C ARG A 12 -13.54 -1.25 21.71
N GLU A 13 -14.76 -0.75 21.60
CA GLU A 13 -15.16 0.16 20.52
C GLU A 13 -15.09 1.61 20.98
N TRP A 14 -14.61 2.45 20.08
CA TRP A 14 -14.42 3.87 20.27
C TRP A 14 -15.04 4.61 19.08
N ASN A 15 -15.83 5.63 19.37
CA ASN A 15 -16.53 6.45 18.37
C ASN A 15 -16.70 7.89 18.89
N GLY A 16 -17.47 8.72 18.18
CA GLY A 16 -17.74 10.10 18.60
C GLY A 16 -16.64 11.07 18.17
N TRP A 17 -15.98 10.79 17.03
CA TRP A 17 -14.93 11.61 16.45
C TRP A 17 -15.48 12.93 15.93
N THR A 18 -14.72 14.01 16.11
CA THR A 18 -15.00 15.33 15.50
C THR A 18 -14.45 15.44 14.09
N SER A 19 -13.42 14.69 13.78
CA SER A 19 -12.82 14.60 12.45
C SER A 19 -12.34 13.19 12.19
N VAL A 20 -12.55 12.71 10.96
CA VAL A 20 -12.09 11.41 10.51
C VAL A 20 -11.49 11.56 9.12
N ARG A 21 -10.33 10.94 8.92
CA ARG A 21 -9.72 10.75 7.61
C ARG A 21 -9.33 9.28 7.47
N ILE A 22 -9.73 8.66 6.38
CA ILE A 22 -9.33 7.30 5.99
C ILE A 22 -8.82 7.38 4.56
N GLY A 23 -7.62 6.89 4.32
CA GLY A 23 -6.98 6.83 3.01
C GLY A 23 -6.79 5.39 2.57
N ALA A 24 -7.20 5.09 1.33
CA ALA A 24 -6.95 3.82 0.66
C ALA A 24 -6.71 4.06 -0.83
N GLY A 25 -5.90 3.24 -1.47
CA GLY A 25 -5.64 3.37 -2.90
C GLY A 25 -4.92 2.14 -3.45
N ILE A 26 -5.16 1.85 -4.72
CA ILE A 26 -4.56 0.69 -5.40
C ILE A 26 -3.05 0.82 -5.58
N GLU A 27 -2.52 2.04 -5.55
CA GLU A 27 -1.08 2.33 -5.62
C GLU A 27 -0.45 2.50 -4.24
N ARG A 28 -1.23 2.30 -3.17
CA ARG A 28 -0.77 2.37 -1.80
C ARG A 28 -0.72 0.99 -1.19
N LEU A 29 0.45 0.63 -0.69
CA LEU A 29 0.61 -0.65 -0.01
C LEU A 29 -0.03 -0.66 1.37
N ALA A 30 -0.15 0.49 2.03
CA ALA A 30 -0.76 0.60 3.34
C ALA A 30 -1.86 1.67 3.35
N ARG A 31 -3.04 1.31 3.85
CA ARG A 31 -4.12 2.24 4.20
C ARG A 31 -3.72 3.03 5.42
N ASP A 32 -4.21 4.26 5.51
CA ASP A 32 -4.00 5.13 6.65
C ASP A 32 -5.31 5.62 7.24
N PHE A 33 -5.29 5.93 8.51
CA PHE A 33 -6.40 6.58 9.18
C PHE A 33 -5.91 7.63 10.18
N SER A 34 -6.71 8.66 10.38
CA SER A 34 -6.58 9.57 11.49
C SER A 34 -7.96 10.01 11.98
N VAL A 35 -8.14 10.05 13.29
CA VAL A 35 -9.35 10.50 13.95
C VAL A 35 -9.00 11.52 15.01
N GLU A 36 -9.87 12.49 15.25
CA GLU A 36 -9.71 13.49 16.29
C GLU A 36 -10.96 13.56 17.16
N ILE A 37 -10.77 13.84 18.45
CA ILE A 37 -11.81 14.07 19.41
C ILE A 37 -11.48 15.30 20.25
N THR A 38 -12.47 16.13 20.56
CA THR A 38 -12.31 17.30 21.41
C THR A 38 -12.61 16.95 22.87
N ARG A 39 -11.70 17.26 23.77
CA ARG A 39 -11.80 17.31 25.23
C ARG A 39 -12.14 16.03 26.00
N GLN A 40 -12.94 15.10 25.49
CA GLN A 40 -13.37 13.92 26.27
C GLN A 40 -13.29 12.65 25.43
N TRP A 41 -12.78 11.59 26.02
CA TRP A 41 -12.91 10.24 25.46
C TRP A 41 -14.31 9.70 25.77
N PRO A 42 -14.95 8.99 24.85
CA PRO A 42 -16.21 8.34 25.13
C PRO A 42 -16.08 7.44 26.37
N GLY A 43 -16.94 7.68 27.38
CA GLY A 43 -16.94 6.93 28.62
C GLY A 43 -16.07 7.46 29.75
N ASP A 44 -15.49 8.65 29.63
CA ASP A 44 -14.84 9.35 30.74
C ASP A 44 -15.80 10.33 31.40
N GLU A 45 -16.18 10.04 32.67
CA GLU A 45 -17.02 10.92 33.50
C GLU A 45 -16.23 11.99 34.27
N GLY A 46 -14.95 12.23 33.93
CA GLY A 46 -14.12 13.21 34.63
C GLY A 46 -12.83 13.61 33.89
N ILE A 47 -12.52 14.89 33.98
CA ILE A 47 -11.33 15.55 33.39
C ILE A 47 -10.09 15.17 34.20
N THR A 48 -9.66 13.94 34.23
CA THR A 48 -8.51 13.61 35.07
C THR A 48 -7.28 13.08 34.35
N THR A 49 -7.34 12.77 33.07
CA THR A 49 -6.14 12.31 32.37
C THR A 49 -6.16 12.71 30.89
N LEU A 50 -5.19 13.56 30.51
CA LEU A 50 -4.87 13.90 29.11
C LEU A 50 -4.24 12.72 28.34
N GLN A 51 -4.05 11.57 29.01
CA GLN A 51 -3.45 10.41 28.38
C GLN A 51 -4.51 9.59 27.66
N PRO A 52 -4.38 9.37 26.36
CA PRO A 52 -5.26 8.48 25.62
C PRO A 52 -5.21 7.07 26.22
N ARG A 53 -6.38 6.45 26.40
CA ARG A 53 -6.47 5.03 26.80
C ARG A 53 -5.98 4.10 25.69
N ILE A 54 -5.95 4.57 24.45
CA ILE A 54 -5.36 3.90 23.30
C ILE A 54 -3.88 4.30 23.23
N LYS A 55 -3.01 3.31 23.21
CA LYS A 55 -1.55 3.51 23.17
C LYS A 55 -0.99 3.25 21.79
N ASN A 56 0.09 3.92 21.45
CA ASN A 56 0.89 3.59 20.27
C ASN A 56 1.32 2.11 20.33
N GLY A 57 1.31 1.42 19.20
CA GLY A 57 1.57 -0.01 19.11
C GLY A 57 0.35 -0.89 19.42
N SER A 58 -0.80 -0.33 19.77
CA SER A 58 -2.03 -1.13 19.90
C SER A 58 -2.55 -1.55 18.54
N LYS A 59 -2.98 -2.82 18.43
CA LYS A 59 -3.69 -3.30 17.24
C LYS A 59 -5.06 -2.65 17.16
N VAL A 60 -5.44 -2.22 15.96
CA VAL A 60 -6.69 -1.51 15.71
C VAL A 60 -7.40 -2.07 14.49
N GLU A 61 -8.71 -2.12 14.57
CA GLU A 61 -9.61 -2.29 13.44
C GLU A 61 -10.41 -0.99 13.26
N VAL A 62 -10.51 -0.50 12.03
CA VAL A 62 -11.30 0.68 11.66
C VAL A 62 -12.51 0.20 10.88
N LEU A 63 -13.69 0.60 11.32
CA LEU A 63 -14.95 0.26 10.67
C LEU A 63 -15.68 1.53 10.23
N ILE A 64 -16.43 1.42 9.12
CA ILE A 64 -17.42 2.41 8.68
C ILE A 64 -18.79 1.70 8.75
N GLY A 65 -19.65 2.10 9.68
CA GLY A 65 -20.80 1.29 10.04
C GLY A 65 -20.35 -0.07 10.54
N ASP A 66 -20.80 -1.13 9.87
CA ASP A 66 -20.42 -2.52 10.18
C ASP A 66 -19.30 -3.06 9.30
N GLU A 67 -18.85 -2.27 8.31
CA GLU A 67 -17.84 -2.69 7.33
C GLU A 67 -16.43 -2.42 7.83
N LEU A 68 -15.61 -3.47 7.93
CA LEU A 68 -14.19 -3.37 8.23
C LEU A 68 -13.45 -2.73 7.04
N VAL A 69 -12.67 -1.68 7.30
CA VAL A 69 -11.92 -0.97 6.26
C VAL A 69 -10.41 -0.98 6.47
N ILE A 70 -9.94 -1.09 7.71
CA ILE A 70 -8.50 -1.21 8.03
C ILE A 70 -8.33 -2.16 9.21
N THR A 71 -7.34 -3.04 9.12
CA THR A 71 -6.72 -3.74 10.25
C THR A 71 -5.26 -3.32 10.31
N GLY A 72 -4.82 -2.78 11.45
CA GLY A 72 -3.49 -2.20 11.53
C GLY A 72 -3.01 -1.87 12.93
N TRP A 73 -2.13 -0.90 13.01
CA TRP A 73 -1.51 -0.42 14.24
C TRP A 73 -1.80 1.05 14.49
N VAL A 74 -1.97 1.41 15.75
CA VAL A 74 -1.92 2.80 16.20
C VAL A 74 -0.47 3.23 16.25
N GLU A 75 -0.10 4.20 15.43
CA GLU A 75 1.29 4.70 15.35
C GLU A 75 1.49 6.00 16.11
N ALA A 76 0.47 6.86 16.15
CA ALA A 76 0.56 8.15 16.80
C ALA A 76 -0.73 8.50 17.56
N THR A 77 -0.54 9.15 18.69
CA THR A 77 -1.61 9.73 19.51
C THR A 77 -1.34 11.22 19.73
N PRO A 78 -1.52 12.08 18.69
CA PRO A 78 -1.23 13.49 18.79
C PRO A 78 -2.15 14.18 19.80
N VAL A 79 -1.58 15.07 20.61
CA VAL A 79 -2.31 15.95 21.53
C VAL A 79 -2.03 17.39 21.09
N ARG A 80 -3.08 18.16 20.89
CA ARG A 80 -3.00 19.59 20.59
C ARG A 80 -3.76 20.36 21.66
N TYR A 81 -3.16 21.38 22.20
CA TYR A 81 -3.81 22.26 23.17
C TYR A 81 -3.45 23.72 22.92
N ASP A 82 -4.43 24.56 23.12
CA ASP A 82 -4.28 26.01 23.16
C ASP A 82 -5.06 26.60 24.34
N ALA A 83 -5.12 27.92 24.44
CA ALA A 83 -5.83 28.60 25.53
C ALA A 83 -7.34 28.33 25.56
N ARG A 84 -7.94 27.77 24.50
CA ARG A 84 -9.39 27.59 24.34
C ARG A 84 -9.82 26.16 24.13
N SER A 85 -8.93 25.28 23.68
CA SER A 85 -9.27 23.93 23.28
C SER A 85 -8.16 22.93 23.57
N VAL A 86 -8.57 21.71 23.81
CA VAL A 86 -7.70 20.53 23.83
C VAL A 86 -8.29 19.51 22.87
N SER A 87 -7.51 19.05 21.92
CA SER A 87 -7.88 17.95 21.05
C SER A 87 -6.84 16.82 21.14
N THR A 88 -7.33 15.61 21.06
CA THR A 88 -6.50 14.42 20.98
C THR A 88 -6.86 13.65 19.72
N GLY A 89 -5.85 13.04 19.12
CA GLY A 89 -6.05 12.24 17.92
C GLY A 89 -5.52 10.83 18.08
N ILE A 90 -5.88 10.00 17.15
CA ILE A 90 -5.30 8.67 16.93
C ILE A 90 -5.04 8.55 15.45
N ALA A 91 -3.83 8.15 15.09
CA ALA A 91 -3.47 7.90 13.72
C ALA A 91 -2.70 6.59 13.61
N GLY A 92 -2.82 5.95 12.46
CA GLY A 92 -2.13 4.70 12.21
C GLY A 92 -2.29 4.24 10.77
N ARG A 93 -1.67 3.08 10.49
CA ARG A 93 -1.69 2.45 9.17
C ARG A 93 -2.04 0.97 9.30
N SER A 94 -2.37 0.37 8.15
CA SER A 94 -2.62 -1.08 8.05
C SER A 94 -1.36 -1.89 8.39
N LEU A 95 -1.54 -3.20 8.64
CA LEU A 95 -0.43 -4.10 9.00
C LEU A 95 0.70 -4.08 7.94
N THR A 96 0.36 -3.88 6.69
CA THR A 96 1.34 -3.83 5.57
C THR A 96 2.30 -2.63 5.64
N ALA A 97 2.07 -1.67 6.53
CA ALA A 97 3.01 -0.59 6.78
C ALA A 97 4.40 -1.10 7.21
N ASP A 98 4.43 -2.21 7.96
CA ASP A 98 5.69 -2.82 8.39
C ASP A 98 6.55 -3.29 7.19
N LEU A 99 5.93 -3.65 6.07
CA LEU A 99 6.65 -4.02 4.84
C LEU A 99 7.28 -2.81 4.13
N ILE A 100 6.79 -1.60 4.41
CA ILE A 100 7.33 -0.34 3.89
C ILE A 100 8.50 0.15 4.74
N ASP A 101 8.35 0.03 6.05
CA ASP A 101 9.24 0.66 7.02
C ASP A 101 10.42 -0.24 7.42
N CYS A 102 10.27 -1.56 7.27
CA CYS A 102 11.25 -2.53 7.75
C CYS A 102 12.06 -3.16 6.63
N ALA A 103 13.34 -3.38 6.90
CA ALA A 103 14.24 -4.05 5.98
C ALA A 103 13.87 -5.53 5.81
N ALA A 104 14.06 -6.03 4.59
CA ALA A 104 13.94 -7.44 4.28
C ALA A 104 15.11 -8.23 4.89
N GLU A 105 14.82 -9.45 5.36
CA GLU A 105 15.88 -10.36 5.76
C GLU A 105 16.74 -10.75 4.55
N PRO A 106 18.08 -10.81 4.69
CA PRO A 106 18.97 -11.18 3.61
C PRO A 106 18.78 -12.67 3.26
N THR A 107 17.97 -12.91 2.25
CA THR A 107 17.62 -14.24 1.77
C THR A 107 17.69 -14.29 0.25
N GLN A 108 18.36 -15.31 -0.31
CA GLN A 108 18.41 -15.51 -1.75
C GLN A 108 17.22 -16.38 -2.20
N PHE A 109 16.52 -15.90 -3.21
CA PHE A 109 15.40 -16.61 -3.85
C PHE A 109 15.78 -17.04 -5.25
N ASN A 110 15.80 -18.35 -5.49
CA ASN A 110 16.11 -18.93 -6.79
C ASN A 110 14.89 -19.66 -7.34
N GLY A 111 14.49 -19.36 -8.57
CA GLY A 111 13.44 -20.08 -9.28
C GLY A 111 12.07 -20.05 -8.59
N ARG A 112 11.70 -18.94 -7.99
CA ARG A 112 10.42 -18.78 -7.28
C ARG A 112 9.48 -17.80 -8.02
N SER A 113 8.18 -17.98 -7.82
CA SER A 113 7.20 -17.01 -8.30
C SER A 113 7.17 -15.75 -7.41
N LEU A 114 6.67 -14.64 -7.95
CA LEU A 114 6.46 -13.39 -7.21
C LEU A 114 5.68 -13.63 -5.90
N VAL A 115 4.60 -14.40 -5.94
CA VAL A 115 3.78 -14.68 -4.76
C VAL A 115 4.56 -15.44 -3.70
N GLN A 116 5.37 -16.43 -4.09
CA GLN A 116 6.20 -17.19 -3.16
C GLN A 116 7.28 -16.34 -2.50
N ILE A 117 7.88 -15.41 -3.26
CA ILE A 117 8.86 -14.45 -2.73
C ILE A 117 8.17 -13.51 -1.74
N ALA A 118 7.04 -12.92 -2.14
CA ALA A 118 6.27 -12.04 -1.27
C ALA A 118 5.83 -12.74 0.04
N GLN A 119 5.37 -14.00 -0.03
CA GLN A 119 5.03 -14.80 1.15
C GLN A 119 6.22 -14.99 2.09
N ALA A 120 7.39 -15.32 1.56
CA ALA A 120 8.57 -15.51 2.37
C ALA A 120 9.04 -14.21 3.04
N LEU A 121 8.99 -13.09 2.31
CA LEU A 121 9.37 -11.76 2.81
C LEU A 121 8.37 -11.19 3.83
N ALA A 122 7.07 -11.47 3.69
CA ALA A 122 6.03 -10.98 4.59
C ALA A 122 5.84 -11.86 5.85
N ALA A 123 6.29 -13.12 5.81
CA ALA A 123 6.12 -14.09 6.89
C ALA A 123 6.66 -13.65 8.26
N PRO A 124 7.86 -13.02 8.37
CA PRO A 124 8.38 -12.54 9.66
C PRO A 124 7.48 -11.51 10.34
N PHE A 125 6.70 -10.76 9.56
CA PHE A 125 5.75 -9.74 10.04
C PHE A 125 4.37 -10.32 10.36
N GLY A 126 4.15 -11.62 10.12
CA GLY A 126 2.83 -12.26 10.29
C GLY A 126 1.77 -11.76 9.31
N ILE A 127 2.19 -11.21 8.17
CA ILE A 127 1.30 -10.67 7.13
C ILE A 127 1.00 -11.76 6.11
N GLU A 128 -0.28 -12.06 5.93
CA GLU A 128 -0.76 -13.01 4.92
C GLU A 128 -0.65 -12.39 3.52
N VAL A 129 -0.23 -13.18 2.54
CA VAL A 129 -0.18 -12.77 1.12
C VAL A 129 -1.27 -13.48 0.34
N VAL A 130 -2.14 -12.68 -0.27
CA VAL A 130 -3.27 -13.15 -1.10
C VAL A 130 -2.89 -13.03 -2.58
N ASN A 131 -3.02 -14.13 -3.30
CA ASN A 131 -2.89 -14.13 -4.76
C ASN A 131 -4.22 -13.78 -5.42
N ASN A 132 -4.30 -12.64 -6.08
CA ASN A 132 -5.47 -12.17 -6.83
C ASN A 132 -5.16 -12.05 -8.33
N GLY A 133 -4.82 -13.18 -8.96
CA GLY A 133 -4.49 -13.21 -10.38
C GLY A 133 -3.09 -12.68 -10.71
N ALA A 134 -2.15 -12.84 -9.80
CA ALA A 134 -0.75 -12.52 -10.06
C ALA A 134 -0.16 -13.41 -11.17
N PRO A 135 0.75 -12.87 -12.01
CA PRO A 135 1.45 -13.66 -13.00
C PRO A 135 2.20 -14.85 -12.38
N SER A 136 2.18 -15.99 -13.06
CA SER A 136 2.83 -17.23 -12.62
C SER A 136 4.28 -17.37 -13.06
N GLY A 137 4.87 -16.30 -13.60
CA GLY A 137 6.25 -16.29 -14.07
C GLY A 137 7.24 -16.65 -12.95
N VAL A 138 8.27 -17.44 -13.32
CA VAL A 138 9.35 -17.79 -12.42
C VAL A 138 10.44 -16.73 -12.51
N ILE A 139 10.92 -16.27 -11.36
CA ILE A 139 12.00 -15.31 -11.22
C ILE A 139 13.28 -16.11 -10.99
N PRO A 140 14.28 -15.98 -11.89
CA PRO A 140 15.47 -16.81 -11.82
C PRO A 140 16.26 -16.63 -10.53
N ASP A 141 16.49 -15.38 -10.14
CA ASP A 141 17.24 -15.01 -8.95
C ASP A 141 16.83 -13.64 -8.43
N VAL A 142 16.63 -13.54 -7.12
CA VAL A 142 16.40 -12.28 -6.40
C VAL A 142 17.02 -12.37 -5.01
N GLN A 143 17.74 -11.33 -4.64
CA GLN A 143 18.29 -11.15 -3.30
C GLN A 143 18.02 -9.72 -2.83
N PRO A 144 17.53 -9.50 -1.60
CA PRO A 144 17.46 -8.18 -1.00
C PRO A 144 18.86 -7.59 -0.80
N ASP A 145 19.01 -6.31 -1.12
CA ASP A 145 20.20 -5.55 -0.78
C ASP A 145 20.22 -5.19 0.70
N HIS A 146 21.40 -4.86 1.26
CA HIS A 146 21.49 -4.45 2.65
C HIS A 146 20.66 -3.20 2.95
N GLY A 147 19.71 -3.33 3.88
CA GLY A 147 18.82 -2.23 4.30
C GLY A 147 17.65 -1.97 3.36
N GLU A 148 17.52 -2.74 2.30
CA GLU A 148 16.38 -2.66 1.39
C GLU A 148 15.10 -3.12 2.10
N THR A 149 14.04 -2.35 1.99
CA THR A 149 12.75 -2.70 2.60
C THR A 149 12.05 -3.82 1.83
N VAL A 150 11.14 -4.51 2.52
CA VAL A 150 10.39 -5.61 1.90
C VAL A 150 9.68 -5.17 0.62
N ILE A 151 9.05 -3.98 0.65
CA ILE A 151 8.33 -3.48 -0.52
C ILE A 151 9.25 -3.08 -1.66
N GLU A 152 10.46 -2.60 -1.39
CA GLU A 152 11.43 -2.27 -2.43
C GLU A 152 11.84 -3.53 -3.20
N VAL A 153 12.10 -4.64 -2.50
CA VAL A 153 12.36 -5.94 -3.13
C VAL A 153 11.19 -6.39 -3.98
N ILE A 154 9.97 -6.33 -3.44
CA ILE A 154 8.76 -6.73 -4.16
C ILE A 154 8.55 -5.84 -5.39
N ASN A 155 8.74 -4.52 -5.30
CA ASN A 155 8.56 -3.57 -6.40
C ASN A 155 9.50 -3.82 -7.57
N LYS A 156 10.75 -4.26 -7.32
CA LYS A 156 11.68 -4.67 -8.41
C LYS A 156 11.06 -5.77 -9.28
N ILE A 157 10.32 -6.68 -8.66
CA ILE A 157 9.71 -7.82 -9.33
C ILE A 157 8.36 -7.43 -9.97
N LEU A 158 7.55 -6.63 -9.27
CA LEU A 158 6.23 -6.19 -9.76
C LEU A 158 6.32 -5.53 -11.14
N GLY A 159 7.31 -4.63 -11.34
CA GLY A 159 7.53 -3.97 -12.61
C GLY A 159 7.86 -4.95 -13.74
N GLN A 160 8.64 -5.98 -13.46
CA GLN A 160 8.99 -7.01 -14.45
C GLN A 160 7.81 -7.92 -14.80
N GLN A 161 6.93 -8.17 -13.85
CA GLN A 161 5.78 -9.08 -13.99
C GLN A 161 4.48 -8.36 -14.36
N GLN A 162 4.48 -7.02 -14.49
CA GLN A 162 3.28 -6.21 -14.72
C GLN A 162 2.16 -6.50 -13.71
N ALA A 163 2.55 -6.68 -12.45
CA ALA A 163 1.67 -6.94 -11.33
C ALA A 163 1.52 -5.72 -10.42
N LEU A 164 0.50 -5.74 -9.57
CA LEU A 164 0.24 -4.73 -8.56
C LEU A 164 0.30 -5.36 -7.18
N ALA A 165 0.74 -4.56 -6.19
CA ALA A 165 0.67 -4.90 -4.79
C ALA A 165 -0.12 -3.82 -4.04
N TYR A 166 -1.08 -4.24 -3.24
CA TYR A 166 -1.89 -3.37 -2.40
C TYR A 166 -2.36 -4.13 -1.16
N ASP A 167 -2.90 -3.43 -0.19
CA ASP A 167 -3.47 -4.06 0.99
C ASP A 167 -4.99 -4.25 0.89
N ASP A 168 -5.52 -5.12 1.73
CA ASP A 168 -6.95 -5.29 1.91
C ASP A 168 -7.40 -4.82 3.32
N PRO A 169 -8.74 -4.78 3.59
CA PRO A 169 -9.25 -4.39 4.90
C PRO A 169 -8.72 -5.22 6.07
N TYR A 170 -8.29 -6.44 5.84
CA TYR A 170 -7.77 -7.34 6.87
C TYR A 170 -6.27 -7.13 7.14
N GLY A 171 -5.63 -6.19 6.44
CA GLY A 171 -4.20 -5.91 6.55
C GLY A 171 -3.33 -6.95 5.87
N ARG A 172 -3.87 -7.70 4.89
CA ARG A 172 -3.13 -8.68 4.08
C ARG A 172 -2.52 -7.98 2.87
N LEU A 173 -1.38 -8.48 2.42
CA LEU A 173 -0.76 -8.07 1.18
C LEU A 173 -1.43 -8.80 0.01
N VAL A 174 -2.04 -8.07 -0.91
CA VAL A 174 -2.63 -8.63 -2.12
C VAL A 174 -1.70 -8.41 -3.31
N ILE A 175 -1.33 -9.49 -3.98
CA ILE A 175 -0.60 -9.43 -5.25
C ILE A 175 -1.58 -9.80 -6.36
N GLY A 176 -1.77 -8.89 -7.30
CA GLY A 176 -2.75 -9.06 -8.36
C GLY A 176 -2.30 -8.51 -9.70
N GLY A 177 -3.05 -8.87 -10.72
CA GLY A 177 -2.96 -8.28 -12.05
C GLY A 177 -3.96 -7.13 -12.22
N ILE A 178 -4.11 -6.68 -13.47
CA ILE A 178 -5.14 -5.69 -13.84
C ILE A 178 -6.52 -6.32 -13.61
N GLY A 179 -7.40 -5.59 -12.93
CA GLY A 179 -8.76 -6.04 -12.66
C GLY A 179 -9.54 -6.29 -13.95
N SER A 180 -10.23 -7.41 -14.01
CA SER A 180 -11.10 -7.80 -15.15
C SER A 180 -12.60 -7.58 -14.87
N THR A 181 -12.95 -7.26 -13.63
CA THR A 181 -14.35 -7.10 -13.21
C THR A 181 -14.81 -5.66 -13.40
N ARG A 182 -15.96 -5.50 -14.03
CA ARG A 182 -16.61 -4.18 -14.14
C ARG A 182 -17.43 -3.91 -12.88
N ALA A 183 -17.32 -2.73 -12.33
CA ALA A 183 -18.16 -2.30 -11.21
C ALA A 183 -19.65 -2.28 -11.62
N HIS A 184 -20.52 -2.67 -10.71
CA HIS A 184 -21.96 -2.66 -10.94
C HIS A 184 -22.56 -1.25 -10.92
N THR A 185 -21.86 -0.29 -10.31
CA THR A 185 -22.32 1.09 -10.18
C THR A 185 -21.58 1.98 -11.17
N ALA A 186 -22.31 2.79 -11.94
CA ALA A 186 -21.74 3.83 -12.78
C ALA A 186 -21.41 5.07 -11.94
N LEU A 187 -20.34 5.77 -12.31
CA LEU A 187 -20.06 7.12 -11.82
C LEU A 187 -20.82 8.13 -12.69
N VAL A 188 -21.81 8.81 -12.12
CA VAL A 188 -22.69 9.74 -12.83
C VAL A 188 -22.60 11.12 -12.21
N LEU A 189 -22.20 12.11 -13.04
CA LEU A 189 -22.13 13.51 -12.60
C LEU A 189 -23.53 14.03 -12.26
N GLY A 190 -23.67 14.62 -11.09
CA GLY A 190 -24.94 15.12 -10.55
C GLY A 190 -25.76 14.10 -9.75
N GLU A 191 -25.35 12.82 -9.74
CA GLU A 191 -25.95 11.77 -8.91
C GLU A 191 -25.01 11.35 -7.78
N ASN A 192 -23.87 10.76 -8.12
CA ASN A 192 -22.88 10.26 -7.18
C ASN A 192 -21.49 10.88 -7.36
N ILE A 193 -21.30 11.75 -8.36
CA ILE A 193 -20.14 12.63 -8.48
C ILE A 193 -20.61 14.06 -8.24
N LEU A 194 -20.14 14.67 -7.16
CA LEU A 194 -20.47 16.06 -6.80
C LEU A 194 -19.54 17.05 -7.51
N SER A 195 -18.27 16.68 -7.65
CA SER A 195 -17.27 17.45 -8.41
C SER A 195 -16.22 16.50 -8.98
N CYS A 196 -15.65 16.89 -10.11
CA CYS A 196 -14.57 16.16 -10.75
C CYS A 196 -13.56 17.16 -11.29
N ASP A 197 -12.31 17.03 -10.90
CA ASP A 197 -11.18 17.77 -11.40
C ASP A 197 -10.18 16.79 -12.01
N THR A 198 -9.86 16.96 -13.30
CA THR A 198 -9.00 16.02 -14.03
C THR A 198 -7.93 16.73 -14.84
N GLU A 199 -6.71 16.28 -14.76
CA GLU A 199 -5.62 16.68 -15.65
C GLU A 199 -5.24 15.51 -16.58
N LYS A 200 -5.17 15.77 -17.88
CA LYS A 200 -4.58 14.83 -18.84
C LYS A 200 -3.18 15.31 -19.20
N SER A 201 -2.17 14.57 -18.81
CA SER A 201 -0.78 14.89 -19.05
C SER A 201 -0.08 13.87 -19.94
N ILE A 202 0.79 14.34 -20.81
CA ILE A 202 1.70 13.53 -21.63
C ILE A 202 3.16 13.67 -21.18
N ARG A 203 3.40 14.21 -19.98
CA ARG A 203 4.76 14.49 -19.49
C ARG A 203 5.66 13.27 -19.47
N GLU A 204 5.10 12.12 -19.14
CA GLU A 204 5.81 10.85 -19.02
C GLU A 204 5.61 9.93 -20.23
N ARG A 205 5.13 10.48 -21.35
CA ARG A 205 4.91 9.75 -22.56
C ARG A 205 5.98 10.13 -23.59
N PHE A 206 6.65 9.14 -24.16
CA PHE A 206 7.80 9.29 -25.04
C PHE A 206 7.48 8.74 -26.43
N SER A 207 8.15 9.25 -27.46
CA SER A 207 7.97 8.77 -28.83
C SER A 207 8.71 7.46 -29.10
N VAL A 208 9.75 7.19 -28.31
CA VAL A 208 10.57 5.98 -28.41
C VAL A 208 10.85 5.45 -27.02
N TYR A 209 10.66 4.17 -26.84
CA TYR A 209 11.01 3.44 -25.62
C TYR A 209 12.05 2.40 -25.97
N GLN A 210 13.16 2.41 -25.26
CA GLN A 210 14.23 1.44 -25.39
C GLN A 210 14.45 0.75 -24.06
N VAL A 211 14.41 -0.56 -24.05
CA VAL A 211 14.70 -1.38 -22.87
C VAL A 211 15.94 -2.19 -23.16
N ALA A 212 16.91 -2.11 -22.28
CA ALA A 212 18.11 -2.95 -22.32
C ALA A 212 18.16 -3.76 -21.02
N GLY A 213 18.43 -5.04 -21.14
CA GLY A 213 18.64 -5.94 -20.02
C GLY A 213 20.03 -6.56 -20.07
N GLN A 214 20.42 -7.14 -18.96
CA GLN A 214 21.62 -7.93 -18.82
C GLN A 214 21.28 -9.20 -18.05
N ARG A 215 21.81 -10.34 -18.48
CA ARG A 215 21.73 -11.61 -17.75
C ARG A 215 23.11 -11.99 -17.23
N ALA A 216 23.15 -12.84 -16.22
CA ALA A 216 24.38 -13.46 -15.79
C ALA A 216 24.99 -14.25 -16.95
N GLY A 217 26.30 -14.12 -17.15
CA GLY A 217 27.04 -14.95 -18.08
C GLY A 217 27.30 -16.35 -17.54
N ASN A 218 27.70 -17.24 -18.42
CA ASN A 218 28.22 -18.54 -18.09
C ASN A 218 29.51 -18.77 -18.90
N ASP A 219 30.11 -19.95 -18.82
CA ASP A 219 31.38 -20.24 -19.47
C ASP A 219 31.32 -20.15 -21.00
N ASP A 220 30.14 -20.29 -21.60
CA ASP A 220 29.92 -20.26 -23.06
C ASP A 220 29.35 -18.90 -23.52
N ASP A 221 28.78 -18.10 -22.63
CA ASP A 221 27.98 -16.90 -22.94
C ASP A 221 28.37 -15.77 -21.99
N PHE A 222 29.25 -14.88 -22.40
CA PHE A 222 29.75 -13.74 -21.60
C PHE A 222 29.92 -12.46 -22.41
N GLY A 223 30.14 -11.34 -21.75
CA GLY A 223 30.36 -10.03 -22.37
C GLY A 223 29.15 -9.54 -23.18
N GLU A 224 29.34 -9.18 -24.41
CA GLU A 224 28.32 -8.59 -25.28
C GLU A 224 27.15 -9.54 -25.57
N ALA A 225 27.36 -10.84 -25.55
CA ALA A 225 26.33 -11.85 -25.74
C ALA A 225 25.29 -11.88 -24.61
N THR A 226 25.65 -11.44 -23.40
CA THR A 226 24.75 -11.38 -22.27
C THR A 226 23.88 -10.12 -22.25
N THR A 227 24.21 -9.10 -23.03
CA THR A 227 23.51 -7.79 -23.06
C THR A 227 22.70 -7.58 -24.33
N THR A 228 23.22 -7.96 -25.49
CA THR A 228 22.61 -7.68 -26.81
C THR A 228 21.29 -8.42 -27.03
N ALA A 229 21.15 -9.63 -26.52
CA ALA A 229 19.94 -10.45 -26.67
C ALA A 229 18.71 -9.93 -25.94
N LEU A 230 18.86 -8.97 -25.01
CA LEU A 230 17.80 -8.44 -24.16
C LEU A 230 17.47 -6.97 -24.48
N ARG A 231 17.62 -6.55 -25.73
CA ARG A 231 17.24 -5.20 -26.16
C ARG A 231 15.90 -5.22 -26.88
N ALA A 232 15.00 -4.36 -26.44
CA ALA A 232 13.73 -4.10 -27.11
C ALA A 232 13.56 -2.61 -27.37
N ARG A 233 12.95 -2.27 -28.51
CA ARG A 233 12.59 -0.90 -28.87
C ARG A 233 11.16 -0.89 -29.38
N THR A 234 10.37 0.07 -28.91
CA THR A 234 9.03 0.34 -29.44
C THR A 234 8.84 1.84 -29.64
N GLU A 235 7.92 2.21 -30.51
CA GLU A 235 7.60 3.60 -30.83
C GLU A 235 6.13 3.89 -30.53
N ASP A 236 5.87 5.07 -29.98
CA ASP A 236 4.53 5.58 -29.74
C ASP A 236 4.20 6.68 -30.75
N ALA A 237 3.42 6.33 -31.77
CA ALA A 237 3.00 7.24 -32.82
C ALA A 237 2.13 8.42 -32.35
N PHE A 238 1.60 8.37 -31.12
CA PHE A 238 0.84 9.50 -30.55
C PHE A 238 1.72 10.72 -30.30
N ILE A 239 3.00 10.52 -30.04
CA ILE A 239 3.97 11.60 -29.81
C ILE A 239 4.68 11.93 -31.12
N ALA A 240 4.19 12.93 -31.84
CA ALA A 240 4.69 13.31 -33.15
C ALA A 240 6.13 13.91 -33.13
N ARG A 241 6.57 14.47 -31.98
CA ARG A 241 7.94 14.99 -31.82
C ARG A 241 8.87 13.92 -31.30
N TYR A 242 10.12 13.96 -31.71
CA TYR A 242 11.16 13.09 -31.16
C TYR A 242 11.34 13.36 -29.66
N ARG A 243 11.06 12.35 -28.86
CA ARG A 243 11.12 12.38 -27.40
C ARG A 243 11.44 10.98 -26.90
N PRO A 244 12.74 10.59 -26.96
CA PRO A 244 13.20 9.31 -26.49
C PRO A 244 13.23 9.23 -24.96
#